data_2551541ff9d872bdebf06393d5d10063
#
_entry.id   2551541ff9d872bdebf06393d5d10063
#
_cell.length_a   1.000
_cell.length_b   1.000
_cell.length_c   1.000
_cell.angle_alpha   90.00
_cell.angle_beta   90.00
_cell.angle_gamma   90.00
#
_symmetry.space_group_name_H-M   'P 1'
#
loop_
_entity.id
_entity.type
_entity.pdbx_description
1 polymer ?
#
loop_
_entity_poly.entity_id
_entity_poly.type
_entity_poly.pdbx_seq_one_letter_code
_entity_poly.pdbx_strand_id
1 'polypeptide(L)'
;MNLQQKSLATKRVLTHTQLLQTANSIANLQHKSGMIPWFENGHCDPWNHVETAMALDVMGLHENAIRAYRWLKNTQRSDGAWSNYYNFDESVKDLKLDSNVCAYVGTGLWHHWLCNHDIETLKEFWPMLENAMNWVLRMRLANGTILWAREENDKPWDYALLTGCSSIRHALICAASVADILKTPKPQWYEAAAKIDFAIRNTPKVFEPKDRWAMDWYYPVLSGSLTGAEAKSRLEEQFETFVMHDHGVRCVSDEPWITASETAECSMAYSAIGDFDTAQFLLNTTSHHRTNDGSYLTGLVYPNKIVFPANETSAYTGASIILAADSLYSISSGSRIFRYDETIEN
;
A
#
# COMPACT_ATOMS: atom_id res chain seq x y z
N MET A 1 -3.24 -10.38 -21.50
CA MET A 1 -4.60 -10.35 -20.92
C MET A 1 -5.30 -11.65 -21.31
N ASN A 2 -5.63 -12.51 -20.34
CA ASN A 2 -6.31 -13.79 -20.59
C ASN A 2 -7.82 -13.58 -20.88
N LEU A 3 -8.54 -14.65 -21.28
CA LEU A 3 -9.96 -14.58 -21.64
C LEU A 3 -10.85 -14.09 -20.48
N GLN A 4 -10.49 -14.40 -19.23
CA GLN A 4 -11.19 -13.97 -18.02
C GLN A 4 -11.01 -12.48 -17.78
N GLN A 5 -9.81 -11.94 -17.97
CA GLN A 5 -9.55 -10.50 -17.91
C GLN A 5 -10.27 -9.71 -19.02
N LYS A 6 -10.44 -10.33 -20.21
CA LYS A 6 -11.26 -9.73 -21.28
C LYS A 6 -12.75 -9.67 -20.88
N SER A 7 -13.26 -10.70 -20.19
CA SER A 7 -14.63 -10.71 -19.66
C SER A 7 -14.87 -9.66 -18.57
N LEU A 8 -13.90 -9.48 -17.66
CA LEU A 8 -13.96 -8.46 -16.63
C LEU A 8 -13.87 -7.02 -17.18
N ALA A 9 -13.09 -6.81 -18.25
CA ALA A 9 -13.00 -5.52 -18.92
C ALA A 9 -14.36 -5.03 -19.47
N THR A 10 -15.30 -5.94 -19.75
CA THR A 10 -16.67 -5.60 -20.17
C THR A 10 -17.63 -5.31 -19.01
N LYS A 11 -17.23 -5.61 -17.75
CA LYS A 11 -18.04 -5.42 -16.54
C LYS A 11 -17.38 -4.47 -15.52
N ARG A 12 -16.59 -3.50 -15.98
CA ARG A 12 -15.92 -2.55 -15.08
C ARG A 12 -16.96 -1.84 -14.19
N VAL A 13 -16.75 -1.87 -12.88
CA VAL A 13 -17.58 -1.14 -11.91
C VAL A 13 -17.22 0.33 -11.84
N LEU A 14 -16.00 0.69 -12.24
CA LEU A 14 -15.52 2.07 -12.33
C LEU A 14 -15.09 2.39 -13.76
N THR A 15 -15.63 3.46 -14.30
CA THR A 15 -15.24 3.98 -15.62
C THR A 15 -13.90 4.71 -15.52
N HIS A 16 -13.19 4.86 -16.65
CA HIS A 16 -11.97 5.66 -16.69
C HIS A 16 -12.20 7.12 -16.23
N THR A 17 -13.34 7.70 -16.61
CA THR A 17 -13.72 9.06 -16.16
C THR A 17 -13.88 9.17 -14.66
N GLN A 18 -14.47 8.15 -14.00
CA GLN A 18 -14.61 8.14 -12.55
C GLN A 18 -13.26 7.98 -11.84
N LEU A 19 -12.37 7.13 -12.36
CA LEU A 19 -11.00 6.97 -11.82
C LEU A 19 -10.19 8.25 -12.00
N LEU A 20 -10.29 8.92 -13.15
CA LEU A 20 -9.62 10.19 -13.38
C LEU A 20 -10.16 11.30 -12.46
N GLN A 21 -11.47 11.31 -12.19
CA GLN A 21 -12.07 12.24 -11.23
C GLN A 21 -11.49 12.02 -9.82
N THR A 22 -11.32 10.76 -9.39
CA THR A 22 -10.67 10.41 -8.12
C THR A 22 -9.20 10.83 -8.09
N ALA A 23 -8.43 10.58 -9.16
CA ALA A 23 -7.05 11.02 -9.23
C ALA A 23 -6.91 12.55 -9.17
N ASN A 24 -7.83 13.27 -9.82
CA ASN A 24 -7.86 14.74 -9.76
C ASN A 24 -8.20 15.25 -8.36
N SER A 25 -9.12 14.57 -7.61
CA SER A 25 -9.39 14.95 -6.22
C SER A 25 -8.14 14.80 -5.34
N ILE A 26 -7.34 13.75 -5.54
CA ILE A 26 -6.03 13.56 -4.88
C ILE A 26 -5.04 14.66 -5.29
N ALA A 27 -4.90 14.90 -6.60
CA ALA A 27 -3.96 15.90 -7.13
C ALA A 27 -4.26 17.32 -6.65
N ASN A 28 -5.54 17.65 -6.43
CA ASN A 28 -5.98 18.93 -5.90
C ASN A 28 -5.58 19.17 -4.44
N LEU A 29 -5.36 18.10 -3.66
CA LEU A 29 -4.84 18.19 -2.27
C LEU A 29 -3.32 18.43 -2.24
N GLN A 30 -2.62 18.18 -3.36
CA GLN A 30 -1.16 18.23 -3.36
C GLN A 30 -0.63 19.66 -3.17
N HIS A 31 0.23 19.84 -2.19
CA HIS A 31 0.94 21.08 -1.93
C HIS A 31 1.94 21.44 -3.04
N LYS A 32 2.36 22.69 -3.07
CA LYS A 32 3.43 23.14 -3.99
C LYS A 32 4.76 22.44 -3.75
N SER A 33 5.04 22.07 -2.50
CA SER A 33 6.20 21.26 -2.10
C SER A 33 6.18 19.85 -2.67
N GLY A 34 4.99 19.31 -2.97
CA GLY A 34 4.75 17.94 -3.36
C GLY A 34 4.04 17.07 -2.33
N MET A 35 3.95 17.52 -1.05
CA MET A 35 3.21 16.79 -0.02
C MET A 35 1.75 16.54 -0.43
N ILE A 36 1.24 15.35 -0.17
CA ILE A 36 -0.18 15.01 -0.35
C ILE A 36 -0.73 14.64 1.04
N PRO A 37 -1.53 15.51 1.66
CA PRO A 37 -2.14 15.21 2.95
C PRO A 37 -3.27 14.18 2.79
N TRP A 38 -3.67 13.56 3.90
CA TRP A 38 -4.79 12.62 3.92
C TRP A 38 -6.09 13.26 3.44
N PHE A 39 -6.33 14.49 3.86
CA PHE A 39 -7.52 15.28 3.54
C PHE A 39 -7.19 16.77 3.59
N GLU A 40 -8.11 17.59 3.15
CA GLU A 40 -7.92 19.05 3.15
C GLU A 40 -7.57 19.58 4.55
N ASN A 41 -6.47 20.33 4.66
CA ASN A 41 -5.88 20.81 5.91
C ASN A 41 -5.45 19.71 6.89
N GLY A 42 -5.35 18.47 6.40
CA GLY A 42 -4.99 17.29 7.18
C GLY A 42 -3.49 17.06 7.33
N HIS A 43 -3.17 15.99 8.02
CA HIS A 43 -1.79 15.50 8.16
C HIS A 43 -1.39 14.60 6.98
N CYS A 44 -0.11 14.29 6.93
CA CYS A 44 0.49 13.37 5.95
C CYS A 44 1.37 12.36 6.69
N ASP A 45 1.41 11.12 6.24
CA ASP A 45 2.45 10.15 6.54
C ASP A 45 3.09 9.64 5.24
N PRO A 46 4.35 9.19 5.28
CA PRO A 46 5.05 8.77 4.07
C PRO A 46 4.45 7.55 3.38
N TRP A 47 3.79 6.63 4.10
CA TRP A 47 3.21 5.43 3.48
C TRP A 47 2.01 5.76 2.60
N ASN A 48 0.99 6.41 3.19
CA ASN A 48 -0.19 6.84 2.43
C ASN A 48 0.17 7.84 1.32
N HIS A 49 1.18 8.67 1.56
CA HIS A 49 1.72 9.60 0.56
C HIS A 49 2.30 8.86 -0.66
N VAL A 50 3.06 7.78 -0.47
CA VAL A 50 3.57 6.94 -1.56
C VAL A 50 2.43 6.26 -2.29
N GLU A 51 1.43 5.75 -1.58
CA GLU A 51 0.27 5.10 -2.20
C GLU A 51 -0.51 6.06 -3.09
N THR A 52 -0.69 7.32 -2.65
CA THR A 52 -1.30 8.36 -3.48
C THR A 52 -0.46 8.68 -4.73
N ALA A 53 0.88 8.71 -4.61
CA ALA A 53 1.76 8.89 -5.77
C ALA A 53 1.64 7.74 -6.78
N MET A 54 1.53 6.48 -6.30
CA MET A 54 1.29 5.32 -7.16
C MET A 54 -0.03 5.45 -7.92
N ALA A 55 -1.11 5.86 -7.26
CA ALA A 55 -2.41 6.05 -7.90
C ALA A 55 -2.40 7.18 -8.96
N LEU A 56 -1.64 8.25 -8.72
CA LEU A 56 -1.43 9.32 -9.70
C LEU A 56 -0.69 8.80 -10.95
N ASP A 57 0.31 7.92 -10.77
CA ASP A 57 1.01 7.25 -11.87
C ASP A 57 0.06 6.38 -12.71
N VAL A 58 -0.81 5.59 -12.09
CA VAL A 58 -1.81 4.77 -12.79
C VAL A 58 -2.65 5.63 -13.73
N MET A 59 -3.00 6.83 -13.31
CA MET A 59 -3.88 7.73 -14.06
C MET A 59 -3.13 8.73 -14.98
N GLY A 60 -1.81 8.54 -15.16
CA GLY A 60 -0.98 9.35 -16.05
C GLY A 60 -0.61 10.73 -15.50
N LEU A 61 -0.83 11.00 -14.21
CA LEU A 61 -0.44 12.24 -13.54
C LEU A 61 1.00 12.13 -12.99
N HIS A 62 1.95 11.75 -13.86
CA HIS A 62 3.33 11.41 -13.49
C HIS A 62 4.08 12.56 -12.84
N GLU A 63 3.89 13.80 -13.31
CA GLU A 63 4.51 14.98 -12.71
C GLU A 63 4.08 15.20 -11.26
N ASN A 64 2.84 14.84 -10.92
CA ASN A 64 2.35 14.90 -9.55
C ASN A 64 3.04 13.82 -8.69
N ALA A 65 3.18 12.59 -9.21
CA ALA A 65 3.89 11.51 -8.53
C ALA A 65 5.37 11.87 -8.29
N ILE A 66 6.07 12.39 -9.29
CA ILE A 66 7.46 12.84 -9.16
C ILE A 66 7.59 13.95 -8.09
N ARG A 67 6.68 14.92 -8.06
CA ARG A 67 6.68 15.94 -7.00
C ARG A 67 6.48 15.34 -5.62
N ALA A 68 5.64 14.31 -5.49
CA ALA A 68 5.45 13.61 -4.23
C ALA A 68 6.76 12.92 -3.77
N TYR A 69 7.46 12.21 -4.65
CA TYR A 69 8.77 11.62 -4.32
C TYR A 69 9.84 12.67 -4.03
N ARG A 70 9.82 13.84 -4.65
CA ARG A 70 10.71 14.95 -4.32
C ARG A 70 10.48 15.50 -2.92
N TRP A 71 9.21 15.57 -2.49
CA TRP A 71 8.90 15.94 -1.11
C TRP A 71 9.50 14.94 -0.12
N LEU A 72 9.35 13.62 -0.35
CA LEU A 72 10.00 12.59 0.48
C LEU A 72 11.52 12.75 0.51
N LYS A 73 12.15 12.96 -0.64
CA LYS A 73 13.60 13.19 -0.73
C LYS A 73 14.05 14.39 0.10
N ASN A 74 13.29 15.49 0.09
CA ASN A 74 13.63 16.73 0.79
C ASN A 74 13.37 16.65 2.30
N THR A 75 12.46 15.79 2.74
CA THR A 75 12.07 15.61 4.16
C THR A 75 12.73 14.41 4.82
N GLN A 76 13.48 13.60 4.05
CA GLN A 76 14.21 12.47 4.61
C GLN A 76 15.23 12.94 5.65
N ARG A 77 15.22 12.30 6.80
CA ARG A 77 16.19 12.52 7.87
C ARG A 77 17.58 12.03 7.45
N SER A 78 18.62 12.58 8.08
CA SER A 78 20.02 12.19 7.80
C SER A 78 20.33 10.72 8.11
N ASP A 79 19.51 10.06 8.97
CA ASP A 79 19.62 8.63 9.26
C ASP A 79 18.94 7.74 8.23
N GLY A 80 18.18 8.31 7.28
CA GLY A 80 17.47 7.61 6.20
C GLY A 80 15.98 7.35 6.48
N ALA A 81 15.47 7.67 7.67
CA ALA A 81 14.08 7.51 8.03
C ALA A 81 13.24 8.74 7.70
N TRP A 82 11.93 8.63 7.94
CA TRP A 82 10.98 9.73 8.04
C TRP A 82 10.25 9.65 9.38
N SER A 83 9.85 10.83 9.89
CA SER A 83 8.89 10.91 10.99
C SER A 83 7.55 10.32 10.58
N ASN A 84 6.81 9.77 11.55
CA ASN A 84 5.59 9.02 11.29
C ASN A 84 4.48 9.91 10.70
N TYR A 85 4.32 11.14 11.22
CA TYR A 85 3.35 12.10 10.70
C TYR A 85 3.89 13.51 10.58
N TYR A 86 3.39 14.22 9.58
CA TYR A 86 3.63 15.63 9.31
C TYR A 86 2.31 16.40 9.34
N ASN A 87 2.31 17.61 9.93
CA ASN A 87 1.17 18.51 9.91
C ASN A 87 0.93 19.07 8.50
N PHE A 88 -0.18 19.77 8.32
CA PHE A 88 -0.50 20.47 7.06
C PHE A 88 0.57 21.51 6.68
N ASP A 89 1.18 22.19 7.65
CA ASP A 89 2.30 23.15 7.44
C ASP A 89 3.66 22.46 7.22
N GLU A 90 3.66 21.13 7.07
CA GLU A 90 4.83 20.27 6.87
C GLU A 90 5.77 20.15 8.06
N SER A 91 5.42 20.74 9.21
CA SER A 91 6.13 20.47 10.47
C SER A 91 5.89 19.02 10.93
N VAL A 92 6.86 18.46 11.66
CA VAL A 92 6.72 17.10 12.21
C VAL A 92 5.62 17.09 13.27
N LYS A 93 4.66 16.15 13.12
CA LYS A 93 3.54 15.95 14.04
C LYS A 93 3.79 14.80 15.02
N ASP A 94 4.41 13.71 14.54
CA ASP A 94 4.74 12.52 15.33
C ASP A 94 6.16 12.09 14.99
N LEU A 95 7.02 12.15 15.99
CA LEU A 95 8.46 11.91 15.88
C LEU A 95 8.83 10.41 15.86
N LYS A 96 7.87 9.52 16.10
CA LYS A 96 8.07 8.07 15.94
C LYS A 96 8.57 7.74 14.54
N LEU A 97 9.45 6.76 14.43
CA LEU A 97 10.01 6.27 13.18
C LEU A 97 9.49 4.86 12.92
N ASP A 98 8.48 4.73 12.08
CA ASP A 98 7.85 3.45 11.73
C ASP A 98 8.59 2.79 10.56
N SER A 99 8.98 1.52 10.74
CA SER A 99 9.80 0.81 9.76
C SER A 99 9.04 0.50 8.46
N ASN A 100 7.74 0.20 8.56
CA ASN A 100 6.90 -0.04 7.39
C ASN A 100 6.66 1.25 6.60
N VAL A 101 6.34 2.35 7.31
CA VAL A 101 6.17 3.68 6.71
C VAL A 101 7.43 4.10 5.94
N CYS A 102 8.61 3.86 6.51
CA CYS A 102 9.88 4.18 5.86
C CYS A 102 10.23 3.25 4.68
N ALA A 103 9.79 2.00 4.72
CA ALA A 103 10.08 1.02 3.67
C ALA A 103 9.27 1.23 2.39
N TYR A 104 8.05 1.75 2.50
CA TYR A 104 7.06 1.71 1.41
C TYR A 104 7.48 2.51 0.16
N VAL A 105 8.42 3.43 0.29
CA VAL A 105 9.04 4.12 -0.84
C VAL A 105 9.68 3.16 -1.86
N GLY A 106 10.11 1.96 -1.42
CA GLY A 106 10.60 0.90 -2.31
C GLY A 106 9.52 0.39 -3.27
N THR A 107 8.32 0.12 -2.74
CA THR A 107 7.14 -0.25 -3.53
C THR A 107 6.77 0.87 -4.51
N GLY A 108 6.71 2.11 -4.03
CA GLY A 108 6.34 3.26 -4.86
C GLY A 108 7.28 3.51 -6.02
N LEU A 109 8.60 3.51 -5.80
CA LEU A 109 9.57 3.78 -6.86
C LEU A 109 9.64 2.64 -7.89
N TRP A 110 9.45 1.39 -7.48
CA TRP A 110 9.33 0.28 -8.42
C TRP A 110 8.05 0.40 -9.25
N HIS A 111 6.92 0.74 -8.65
CA HIS A 111 5.67 1.00 -9.36
C HIS A 111 5.82 2.15 -10.37
N HIS A 112 6.44 3.26 -9.96
CA HIS A 112 6.73 4.39 -10.84
C HIS A 112 7.55 3.95 -12.06
N TRP A 113 8.60 3.14 -11.87
CA TRP A 113 9.37 2.57 -12.96
C TRP A 113 8.52 1.70 -13.89
N LEU A 114 7.67 0.82 -13.34
CA LEU A 114 6.80 -0.02 -14.14
C LEU A 114 5.83 0.81 -15.01
N CYS A 115 5.34 1.93 -14.49
CA CYS A 115 4.44 2.81 -15.22
C CYS A 115 5.13 3.64 -16.31
N ASN A 116 6.36 4.11 -16.07
CA ASN A 116 6.97 5.19 -16.86
C ASN A 116 8.27 4.80 -17.56
N HIS A 117 8.98 3.78 -17.07
CA HIS A 117 10.34 3.40 -17.51
C HIS A 117 11.35 4.58 -17.49
N ASP A 118 11.17 5.55 -16.58
CA ASP A 118 12.02 6.73 -16.45
C ASP A 118 13.25 6.43 -15.55
N ILE A 119 14.37 6.10 -16.20
CA ILE A 119 15.63 5.78 -15.52
C ILE A 119 16.25 7.00 -14.81
N GLU A 120 16.02 8.20 -15.31
CA GLU A 120 16.58 9.41 -14.70
C GLU A 120 15.88 9.73 -13.38
N THR A 121 14.58 9.54 -13.31
CA THR A 121 13.82 9.64 -12.06
C THR A 121 14.29 8.59 -11.04
N LEU A 122 14.54 7.33 -11.44
CA LEU A 122 15.10 6.35 -10.52
C LEU A 122 16.48 6.76 -10.00
N LYS A 123 17.36 7.28 -10.86
CA LYS A 123 18.68 7.79 -10.45
C LYS A 123 18.57 8.98 -9.49
N GLU A 124 17.62 9.89 -9.71
CA GLU A 124 17.36 11.03 -8.82
C GLU A 124 17.01 10.58 -7.41
N PHE A 125 16.21 9.51 -7.28
CA PHE A 125 15.68 9.03 -5.99
C PHE A 125 16.48 7.87 -5.38
N TRP A 126 17.46 7.33 -6.09
CA TRP A 126 18.27 6.20 -5.61
C TRP A 126 18.91 6.43 -4.23
N PRO A 127 19.57 7.57 -3.95
CA PRO A 127 20.17 7.78 -2.62
C PRO A 127 19.14 7.77 -1.50
N MET A 128 17.95 8.33 -1.73
CA MET A 128 16.84 8.31 -0.79
C MET A 128 16.38 6.88 -0.52
N LEU A 129 16.15 6.10 -1.57
CA LEU A 129 15.73 4.70 -1.46
C LEU A 129 16.75 3.85 -0.72
N GLU A 130 18.04 3.96 -1.10
CA GLU A 130 19.11 3.20 -0.47
C GLU A 130 19.22 3.51 1.03
N ASN A 131 19.16 4.78 1.41
CA ASN A 131 19.18 5.21 2.81
C ASN A 131 17.99 4.65 3.59
N ALA A 132 16.78 4.69 3.04
CA ALA A 132 15.58 4.15 3.66
C ALA A 132 15.70 2.64 3.91
N MET A 133 16.09 1.86 2.90
CA MET A 133 16.25 0.42 3.05
C MET A 133 17.35 0.06 4.06
N ASN A 134 18.46 0.79 4.05
CA ASN A 134 19.53 0.59 5.02
C ASN A 134 19.07 0.91 6.45
N TRP A 135 18.22 1.94 6.64
CA TRP A 135 17.64 2.25 7.94
C TRP A 135 16.71 1.14 8.41
N VAL A 136 15.80 0.66 7.55
CA VAL A 136 14.87 -0.44 7.86
C VAL A 136 15.64 -1.70 8.27
N LEU A 137 16.71 -2.05 7.57
CA LEU A 137 17.50 -3.25 7.88
C LEU A 137 18.25 -3.17 9.21
N ARG A 138 18.53 -1.97 9.74
CA ARG A 138 19.06 -1.83 11.12
C ARG A 138 18.04 -2.23 12.20
N MET A 139 16.76 -2.30 11.85
CA MET A 139 15.67 -2.74 12.73
C MET A 139 15.47 -4.27 12.73
N ARG A 140 16.27 -5.02 11.96
CA ARG A 140 16.12 -6.47 11.82
C ARG A 140 16.57 -7.23 13.06
N LEU A 141 15.72 -8.15 13.51
CA LEU A 141 16.00 -9.10 14.58
C LEU A 141 16.68 -10.38 14.08
N ALA A 142 17.25 -11.16 14.99
CA ALA A 142 17.93 -12.42 14.68
C ALA A 142 16.99 -13.47 14.04
N ASN A 143 15.70 -13.43 14.36
CA ASN A 143 14.65 -14.30 13.80
C ASN A 143 14.20 -13.87 12.39
N GLY A 144 14.79 -12.79 11.83
CA GLY A 144 14.50 -12.26 10.49
C GLY A 144 13.39 -11.23 10.43
N THR A 145 12.60 -11.03 11.49
CA THR A 145 11.57 -9.98 11.51
C THR A 145 12.17 -8.59 11.66
N ILE A 146 11.39 -7.57 11.33
CA ILE A 146 11.76 -6.16 11.48
C ILE A 146 10.91 -5.57 12.62
N LEU A 147 11.56 -4.90 13.58
CA LEU A 147 10.87 -4.19 14.65
C LEU A 147 9.93 -3.13 14.07
N TRP A 148 8.75 -2.94 14.69
CA TRP A 148 7.76 -2.02 14.17
C TRP A 148 8.27 -0.58 14.11
N ALA A 149 8.81 -0.06 15.20
CA ALA A 149 9.14 1.37 15.27
C ALA A 149 10.30 1.66 16.20
N ARG A 150 10.80 2.90 16.12
CA ARG A 150 11.66 3.54 17.11
C ARG A 150 11.07 4.86 17.57
N GLU A 151 11.31 5.21 18.82
CA GLU A 151 11.08 6.55 19.33
C GLU A 151 12.13 7.53 18.78
N GLU A 152 11.89 8.82 18.91
CA GLU A 152 12.83 9.86 18.50
C GLU A 152 14.22 9.71 19.17
N ASN A 153 14.25 9.26 20.43
CA ASN A 153 15.46 9.02 21.21
C ASN A 153 16.18 7.70 20.86
N ASP A 154 15.85 7.12 19.70
CA ASP A 154 16.40 5.88 19.16
C ASP A 154 16.05 4.60 19.96
N LYS A 155 15.11 4.67 20.90
CA LYS A 155 14.61 3.52 21.64
C LYS A 155 13.70 2.68 20.74
N PRO A 156 14.07 1.42 20.41
CA PRO A 156 13.21 0.56 19.59
C PRO A 156 12.00 0.09 20.41
N TRP A 157 10.89 -0.11 19.72
CA TRP A 157 9.78 -0.93 20.22
C TRP A 157 10.23 -2.39 20.21
N ASP A 158 9.68 -3.21 21.09
CA ASP A 158 10.19 -4.55 21.37
C ASP A 158 9.47 -5.68 20.60
N TYR A 159 8.64 -5.32 19.61
CA TYR A 159 7.89 -6.28 18.81
C TYR A 159 7.88 -5.93 17.30
N ALA A 160 7.54 -6.94 16.49
CA ALA A 160 7.31 -6.83 15.06
C ALA A 160 5.83 -7.06 14.74
N LEU A 161 5.30 -6.37 13.74
CA LEU A 161 3.94 -6.56 13.25
C LEU A 161 3.93 -7.47 12.01
N LEU A 162 2.93 -8.37 11.93
CA LEU A 162 2.74 -9.24 10.77
C LEU A 162 2.48 -8.41 9.49
N THR A 163 1.54 -7.48 9.55
CA THR A 163 1.22 -6.55 8.45
C THR A 163 2.45 -5.74 8.04
N GLY A 164 3.14 -5.12 9.02
CA GLY A 164 4.32 -4.31 8.76
C GLY A 164 5.45 -5.11 8.11
N CYS A 165 5.76 -6.28 8.63
CA CYS A 165 6.79 -7.15 8.03
C CYS A 165 6.39 -7.66 6.64
N SER A 166 5.12 -7.96 6.40
CA SER A 166 4.61 -8.34 5.07
C SER A 166 4.84 -7.22 4.05
N SER A 167 4.48 -5.98 4.39
CA SER A 167 4.71 -4.82 3.55
C SER A 167 6.21 -4.54 3.33
N ILE A 168 7.03 -4.58 4.39
CA ILE A 168 8.49 -4.40 4.29
C ILE A 168 9.12 -5.45 3.38
N ARG A 169 8.69 -6.71 3.47
CA ARG A 169 9.14 -7.78 2.57
C ARG A 169 8.91 -7.41 1.10
N HIS A 170 7.72 -6.97 0.76
CA HIS A 170 7.40 -6.53 -0.59
C HIS A 170 8.24 -5.32 -1.01
N ALA A 171 8.33 -4.31 -0.15
CA ALA A 171 9.13 -3.12 -0.40
C ALA A 171 10.62 -3.42 -0.63
N LEU A 172 11.20 -4.39 0.11
CA LEU A 172 12.59 -4.82 -0.09
C LEU A 172 12.80 -5.49 -1.45
N ILE A 173 11.87 -6.31 -1.93
CA ILE A 173 11.93 -6.91 -3.27
C ILE A 173 11.82 -5.84 -4.35
N CYS A 174 10.87 -4.92 -4.22
CA CYS A 174 10.70 -3.80 -5.13
C CYS A 174 11.96 -2.93 -5.19
N ALA A 175 12.53 -2.58 -4.03
CA ALA A 175 13.75 -1.80 -3.95
C ALA A 175 14.97 -2.53 -4.56
N ALA A 176 15.06 -3.86 -4.37
CA ALA A 176 16.11 -4.66 -4.99
C ALA A 176 15.95 -4.69 -6.53
N SER A 177 14.72 -4.75 -7.03
CA SER A 177 14.44 -4.65 -8.47
C SER A 177 14.87 -3.28 -9.04
N VAL A 178 14.64 -2.18 -8.30
CA VAL A 178 15.17 -0.85 -8.67
C VAL A 178 16.71 -0.88 -8.71
N ALA A 179 17.36 -1.49 -7.72
CA ALA A 179 18.81 -1.63 -7.66
C ALA A 179 19.38 -2.40 -8.86
N ASP A 180 18.68 -3.46 -9.29
CA ASP A 180 19.08 -4.27 -10.45
C ASP A 180 18.96 -3.46 -11.76
N ILE A 181 17.89 -2.69 -11.95
CA ILE A 181 17.74 -1.76 -13.09
C ILE A 181 18.87 -0.75 -13.11
N LEU A 182 19.26 -0.21 -11.95
CA LEU A 182 20.35 0.77 -11.83
C LEU A 182 21.76 0.13 -11.88
N LYS A 183 21.85 -1.20 -12.02
CA LYS A 183 23.11 -1.97 -12.02
C LYS A 183 23.92 -1.81 -10.73
N THR A 184 23.24 -1.63 -9.61
CA THR A 184 23.78 -1.54 -8.26
C THR A 184 23.17 -2.60 -7.35
N PRO A 185 23.29 -3.92 -7.67
CA PRO A 185 22.51 -4.98 -7.03
C PRO A 185 22.71 -5.02 -5.51
N LYS A 186 21.62 -5.30 -4.80
CA LYS A 186 21.55 -5.38 -3.33
C LYS A 186 21.05 -6.75 -2.87
N PRO A 187 21.83 -7.83 -3.02
CA PRO A 187 21.38 -9.18 -2.69
C PRO A 187 20.93 -9.31 -1.23
N GLN A 188 21.49 -8.52 -0.31
CA GLN A 188 21.07 -8.50 1.09
C GLN A 188 19.63 -8.06 1.31
N TRP A 189 18.99 -7.33 0.37
CA TRP A 189 17.58 -6.97 0.44
C TRP A 189 16.68 -8.16 0.09
N TYR A 190 17.04 -8.95 -0.92
CA TYR A 190 16.37 -10.22 -1.21
C TYR A 190 16.53 -11.23 -0.06
N GLU A 191 17.72 -11.33 0.53
CA GLU A 191 17.97 -12.20 1.69
C GLU A 191 17.11 -11.80 2.91
N ALA A 192 16.97 -10.50 3.16
CA ALA A 192 16.13 -9.99 4.25
C ALA A 192 14.66 -10.30 3.99
N ALA A 193 14.16 -10.08 2.77
CA ALA A 193 12.80 -10.44 2.38
C ALA A 193 12.53 -11.95 2.56
N ALA A 194 13.45 -12.82 2.14
CA ALA A 194 13.32 -14.26 2.31
C ALA A 194 13.27 -14.69 3.80
N LYS A 195 14.00 -14.00 4.69
CA LYS A 195 13.92 -14.26 6.13
C LYS A 195 12.59 -13.84 6.74
N ILE A 196 12.02 -12.73 6.27
CA ILE A 196 10.66 -12.31 6.66
C ILE A 196 9.64 -13.35 6.18
N ASP A 197 9.72 -13.82 4.93
CA ASP A 197 8.85 -14.89 4.42
C ASP A 197 8.93 -16.16 5.27
N PHE A 198 10.15 -16.55 5.65
CA PHE A 198 10.34 -17.70 6.54
C PHE A 198 9.64 -17.49 7.89
N ALA A 199 9.78 -16.32 8.49
CA ALA A 199 9.15 -16.01 9.77
C ALA A 199 7.61 -16.04 9.67
N ILE A 200 7.03 -15.46 8.60
CA ILE A 200 5.58 -15.43 8.38
C ILE A 200 5.02 -16.86 8.25
N ARG A 201 5.69 -17.71 7.48
CA ARG A 201 5.19 -19.08 7.20
C ARG A 201 5.46 -20.06 8.33
N ASN A 202 6.62 -19.98 8.98
CA ASN A 202 7.08 -21.05 9.88
C ASN A 202 7.04 -20.68 11.36
N THR A 203 7.07 -19.41 11.70
CA THR A 203 7.11 -18.93 13.09
C THR A 203 6.16 -17.76 13.36
N PRO A 204 4.86 -17.82 12.95
CA PRO A 204 3.95 -16.67 13.03
C PRO A 204 3.76 -16.10 14.44
N LYS A 205 4.06 -16.89 15.49
CA LYS A 205 3.98 -16.45 16.89
C LYS A 205 5.06 -15.44 17.31
N VAL A 206 6.02 -15.12 16.43
CA VAL A 206 7.03 -14.06 16.69
C VAL A 206 6.49 -12.66 16.47
N PHE A 207 5.32 -12.54 15.85
CA PHE A 207 4.65 -11.25 15.62
C PHE A 207 3.71 -10.93 16.78
N GLU A 208 3.60 -9.64 17.11
CA GLU A 208 2.60 -9.14 18.04
C GLU A 208 1.19 -9.41 17.50
N PRO A 209 0.30 -10.08 18.25
CA PRO A 209 -1.04 -10.38 17.77
C PRO A 209 -1.86 -9.13 17.48
N LYS A 210 -2.36 -9.02 16.26
CA LYS A 210 -3.21 -7.94 15.76
C LYS A 210 -4.42 -8.49 14.98
N ASP A 211 -4.85 -9.70 15.29
CA ASP A 211 -5.94 -10.44 14.67
C ASP A 211 -7.31 -9.74 14.72
N ARG A 212 -7.43 -8.68 15.54
CA ARG A 212 -8.57 -7.76 15.51
C ARG A 212 -8.64 -6.94 14.21
N TRP A 213 -7.50 -6.72 13.53
CA TRP A 213 -7.38 -5.84 12.37
C TRP A 213 -7.38 -6.62 11.06
N ALA A 214 -8.19 -6.18 10.08
CA ALA A 214 -8.29 -6.85 8.78
C ALA A 214 -6.97 -6.94 8.02
N MET A 215 -6.10 -5.94 8.15
CA MET A 215 -4.80 -5.93 7.48
C MET A 215 -3.94 -7.13 7.89
N ASP A 216 -3.99 -7.58 9.14
CA ASP A 216 -3.26 -8.78 9.58
C ASP A 216 -3.76 -10.05 8.87
N TRP A 217 -5.01 -10.07 8.44
CA TRP A 217 -5.59 -11.18 7.69
C TRP A 217 -5.11 -11.21 6.24
N TYR A 218 -5.32 -10.14 5.45
CA TYR A 218 -5.10 -10.19 4.00
C TYR A 218 -3.70 -9.74 3.56
N TYR A 219 -2.98 -8.96 4.35
CA TYR A 219 -1.71 -8.36 3.95
C TYR A 219 -0.60 -9.36 3.63
N PRO A 220 -0.46 -10.51 4.33
CA PRO A 220 0.49 -11.55 3.93
C PRO A 220 0.27 -12.08 2.51
N VAL A 221 -0.98 -12.07 2.03
CA VAL A 221 -1.32 -12.44 0.64
C VAL A 221 -1.03 -11.28 -0.30
N LEU A 222 -1.50 -10.07 0.02
CA LEU A 222 -1.27 -8.86 -0.77
C LEU A 222 0.22 -8.61 -1.02
N SER A 223 1.07 -8.84 -0.03
CA SER A 223 2.52 -8.66 -0.13
C SER A 223 3.26 -9.80 -0.83
N GLY A 224 2.59 -10.92 -1.15
CA GLY A 224 3.17 -12.12 -1.74
C GLY A 224 4.00 -12.97 -0.80
N SER A 225 3.90 -12.76 0.52
CA SER A 225 4.49 -13.66 1.52
C SER A 225 3.79 -15.01 1.53
N LEU A 226 2.48 -15.02 1.33
CA LEU A 226 1.68 -16.22 1.09
C LEU A 226 1.19 -16.23 -0.36
N THR A 227 1.34 -17.36 -1.05
CA THR A 227 0.95 -17.55 -2.45
C THR A 227 0.25 -18.89 -2.65
N GLY A 228 -0.41 -19.10 -3.80
CA GLY A 228 -1.04 -20.37 -4.16
C GLY A 228 -2.07 -20.84 -3.13
N ALA A 229 -1.97 -22.10 -2.71
CA ALA A 229 -2.94 -22.73 -1.79
C ALA A 229 -2.90 -22.11 -0.38
N GLU A 230 -1.72 -21.69 0.10
CA GLU A 230 -1.59 -21.05 1.43
C GLU A 230 -2.32 -19.70 1.45
N ALA A 231 -2.17 -18.89 0.39
CA ALA A 231 -2.86 -17.62 0.27
C ALA A 231 -4.38 -17.80 0.21
N LYS A 232 -4.85 -18.77 -0.57
CA LYS A 232 -6.28 -19.09 -0.67
C LYS A 232 -6.84 -19.49 0.69
N SER A 233 -6.20 -20.41 1.39
CA SER A 233 -6.61 -20.84 2.73
C SER A 233 -6.65 -19.67 3.70
N ARG A 234 -5.64 -18.80 3.68
CA ARG A 234 -5.58 -17.61 4.53
C ARG A 234 -6.75 -16.66 4.31
N LEU A 235 -7.13 -16.42 3.05
CA LEU A 235 -8.26 -15.54 2.74
C LEU A 235 -9.59 -16.17 3.11
N GLU A 236 -9.75 -17.49 2.92
CA GLU A 236 -10.97 -18.22 3.31
C GLU A 236 -11.19 -18.25 4.83
N GLU A 237 -10.13 -18.39 5.64
CA GLU A 237 -10.22 -18.51 7.10
C GLU A 237 -10.97 -17.37 7.80
N GLN A 238 -10.83 -16.14 7.34
CA GLN A 238 -11.34 -14.96 8.02
C GLN A 238 -12.36 -14.19 7.18
N PHE A 239 -12.79 -14.74 6.05
CA PHE A 239 -13.71 -14.07 5.14
C PHE A 239 -14.98 -13.62 5.85
N GLU A 240 -15.67 -14.54 6.53
CA GLU A 240 -16.93 -14.25 7.24
C GLU A 240 -16.74 -13.33 8.47
N THR A 241 -15.50 -13.27 9.02
CA THR A 241 -15.16 -12.37 10.12
C THR A 241 -15.11 -10.92 9.65
N PHE A 242 -14.43 -10.69 8.52
CA PHE A 242 -14.13 -9.34 8.07
C PHE A 242 -15.02 -8.85 6.94
N VAL A 243 -15.56 -9.73 6.10
CA VAL A 243 -16.40 -9.29 4.97
C VAL A 243 -17.87 -9.21 5.40
N MET A 244 -18.43 -8.01 5.36
CA MET A 244 -19.87 -7.82 5.43
C MET A 244 -20.44 -7.82 4.01
N HIS A 245 -21.25 -8.84 3.69
CA HIS A 245 -21.89 -8.96 2.38
C HIS A 245 -22.58 -7.65 1.97
N ASP A 246 -22.40 -7.25 0.72
CA ASP A 246 -22.94 -6.02 0.12
C ASP A 246 -22.40 -4.69 0.70
N HIS A 247 -21.47 -4.75 1.68
CA HIS A 247 -20.94 -3.53 2.33
C HIS A 247 -19.44 -3.35 2.17
N GLY A 248 -18.65 -4.43 2.23
CA GLY A 248 -17.18 -4.42 2.12
C GLY A 248 -16.47 -5.03 3.32
N VAL A 249 -15.24 -4.63 3.56
CA VAL A 249 -14.36 -5.17 4.59
C VAL A 249 -14.39 -4.29 5.84
N ARG A 250 -14.60 -4.94 7.00
CA ARG A 250 -14.46 -4.30 8.31
C ARG A 250 -13.00 -3.95 8.54
N CYS A 251 -12.72 -2.76 9.03
CA CYS A 251 -11.38 -2.39 9.50
C CYS A 251 -10.96 -3.28 10.70
N VAL A 252 -11.93 -3.53 11.60
CA VAL A 252 -11.76 -4.35 12.81
C VAL A 252 -12.88 -5.38 12.93
N SER A 253 -12.56 -6.56 13.47
CA SER A 253 -13.48 -7.72 13.52
C SER A 253 -14.71 -7.52 14.40
N ASP A 254 -14.62 -6.68 15.43
CA ASP A 254 -15.61 -6.49 16.48
C ASP A 254 -16.53 -5.25 16.28
N GLU A 255 -16.31 -4.47 15.21
CA GLU A 255 -17.14 -3.30 14.89
C GLU A 255 -17.67 -3.37 13.44
N PRO A 256 -18.91 -2.92 13.19
CA PRO A 256 -19.45 -2.87 11.83
C PRO A 256 -18.96 -1.63 11.06
N TRP A 257 -17.69 -1.30 11.22
CA TRP A 257 -17.01 -0.18 10.57
C TRP A 257 -16.32 -0.67 9.31
N ILE A 258 -16.95 -0.38 8.17
CA ILE A 258 -16.43 -0.71 6.85
C ILE A 258 -15.58 0.45 6.36
N THR A 259 -14.37 0.15 5.95
CA THR A 259 -13.44 1.11 5.35
C THR A 259 -13.22 0.79 3.88
N ALA A 260 -13.19 1.83 3.06
CA ALA A 260 -13.05 1.64 1.63
C ALA A 260 -11.62 1.25 1.22
N SER A 261 -10.61 1.70 1.97
CA SER A 261 -9.20 1.33 1.74
C SER A 261 -8.96 -0.15 2.01
N GLU A 262 -9.33 -0.68 3.18
CA GLU A 262 -9.17 -2.11 3.48
C GLU A 262 -9.99 -2.99 2.53
N THR A 263 -11.15 -2.50 2.08
CA THR A 263 -11.96 -3.19 1.07
C THR A 263 -11.23 -3.26 -0.28
N ALA A 264 -10.61 -2.16 -0.71
CA ALA A 264 -9.84 -2.09 -1.95
C ALA A 264 -8.55 -2.93 -1.89
N GLU A 265 -7.80 -2.87 -0.78
CA GLU A 265 -6.60 -3.68 -0.57
C GLU A 265 -6.93 -5.19 -0.51
N CYS A 266 -8.01 -5.56 0.17
CA CYS A 266 -8.50 -6.94 0.18
C CYS A 266 -8.91 -7.39 -1.23
N SER A 267 -9.54 -6.53 -2.04
CA SER A 267 -9.80 -6.78 -3.46
C SER A 267 -8.49 -7.06 -4.22
N MET A 268 -7.42 -6.29 -3.97
CA MET A 268 -6.09 -6.56 -4.56
C MET A 268 -5.53 -7.91 -4.12
N ALA A 269 -5.71 -8.30 -2.83
CA ALA A 269 -5.27 -9.61 -2.34
C ALA A 269 -5.99 -10.78 -3.05
N TYR A 270 -7.30 -10.68 -3.29
CA TYR A 270 -8.04 -11.65 -4.10
C TYR A 270 -7.60 -11.63 -5.58
N SER A 271 -7.33 -10.46 -6.14
CA SER A 271 -6.75 -10.32 -7.48
C SER A 271 -5.38 -11.01 -7.59
N ALA A 272 -4.56 -10.93 -6.53
CA ALA A 272 -3.23 -11.54 -6.47
C ALA A 272 -3.26 -13.07 -6.59
N ILE A 273 -4.31 -13.72 -6.08
CA ILE A 273 -4.51 -15.19 -6.18
C ILE A 273 -5.35 -15.59 -7.41
N GLY A 274 -5.74 -14.64 -8.26
CA GLY A 274 -6.53 -14.90 -9.46
C GLY A 274 -8.03 -15.08 -9.23
N ASP A 275 -8.54 -14.85 -8.02
CA ASP A 275 -9.98 -14.81 -7.72
C ASP A 275 -10.55 -13.43 -8.07
N PHE A 276 -10.71 -13.20 -9.37
CA PHE A 276 -11.17 -11.93 -9.91
C PHE A 276 -12.65 -11.65 -9.63
N ASP A 277 -13.46 -12.68 -9.42
CA ASP A 277 -14.88 -12.52 -9.14
C ASP A 277 -15.08 -11.94 -7.72
N THR A 278 -14.39 -12.48 -6.71
CA THR A 278 -14.40 -11.94 -5.35
C THR A 278 -13.74 -10.54 -5.31
N ALA A 279 -12.62 -10.35 -6.01
CA ALA A 279 -11.97 -9.04 -6.10
C ALA A 279 -12.90 -7.97 -6.69
N GLN A 280 -13.62 -8.31 -7.77
CA GLN A 280 -14.59 -7.43 -8.42
C GLN A 280 -15.79 -7.14 -7.50
N PHE A 281 -16.29 -8.15 -6.78
CA PHE A 281 -17.35 -7.99 -5.79
C PHE A 281 -16.95 -6.99 -4.70
N LEU A 282 -15.79 -7.16 -4.10
CA LEU A 282 -15.27 -6.25 -3.07
C LEU A 282 -15.09 -4.82 -3.61
N LEU A 283 -14.45 -4.65 -4.75
CA LEU A 283 -14.29 -3.33 -5.36
C LEU A 283 -15.64 -2.65 -5.64
N ASN A 284 -16.67 -3.39 -6.02
CA ASN A 284 -18.01 -2.84 -6.26
C ASN A 284 -18.61 -2.22 -4.99
N THR A 285 -18.38 -2.82 -3.81
CA THR A 285 -18.93 -2.30 -2.55
C THR A 285 -18.35 -0.95 -2.15
N THR A 286 -17.15 -0.60 -2.62
CA THR A 286 -16.54 0.73 -2.37
C THR A 286 -17.37 1.88 -2.94
N SER A 287 -18.27 1.60 -3.90
CA SER A 287 -19.18 2.60 -4.45
C SER A 287 -20.06 3.29 -3.39
N HIS A 288 -20.32 2.64 -2.26
CA HIS A 288 -21.05 3.23 -1.13
C HIS A 288 -20.32 4.40 -0.45
N HIS A 289 -19.01 4.47 -0.62
CA HIS A 289 -18.15 5.49 -0.02
C HIS A 289 -17.86 6.64 -0.98
N ARG A 290 -18.18 6.49 -2.28
CA ARG A 290 -17.86 7.47 -3.30
C ARG A 290 -18.73 8.72 -3.20
N THR A 291 -18.11 9.89 -3.19
CA THR A 291 -18.78 11.19 -3.17
C THR A 291 -18.95 11.75 -4.60
N ASN A 292 -19.70 12.83 -4.73
CA ASN A 292 -20.03 13.43 -6.04
C ASN A 292 -18.81 14.05 -6.75
N ASP A 293 -17.80 14.50 -5.98
CA ASP A 293 -16.56 15.08 -6.50
C ASP A 293 -15.51 14.03 -6.85
N GLY A 294 -15.83 12.74 -6.61
CA GLY A 294 -14.96 11.61 -6.92
C GLY A 294 -14.02 11.20 -5.80
N SER A 295 -14.02 11.91 -4.67
CA SER A 295 -13.33 11.46 -3.46
C SER A 295 -14.09 10.30 -2.79
N TYR A 296 -13.50 9.71 -1.75
CA TYR A 296 -14.09 8.59 -1.03
C TYR A 296 -14.06 8.83 0.48
N LEU A 297 -15.19 8.58 1.12
CA LEU A 297 -15.28 8.53 2.58
C LEU A 297 -14.34 7.45 3.11
N THR A 298 -13.61 7.74 4.15
CA THR A 298 -12.69 6.79 4.80
C THR A 298 -13.43 5.55 5.29
N GLY A 299 -14.58 5.73 5.94
CA GLY A 299 -15.36 4.60 6.41
C GLY A 299 -16.81 4.92 6.74
N LEU A 300 -17.63 3.86 6.81
CA LEU A 300 -19.04 3.88 7.16
C LEU A 300 -19.31 2.87 8.27
N VAL A 301 -20.01 3.30 9.32
CA VAL A 301 -20.48 2.41 10.39
C VAL A 301 -21.92 2.00 10.11
N TYR A 302 -22.15 0.70 9.99
CA TYR A 302 -23.46 0.11 9.70
C TYR A 302 -24.23 -0.25 10.98
N PRO A 303 -25.59 -0.34 10.93
CA PRO A 303 -26.43 -0.27 9.73
C PRO A 303 -26.76 1.16 9.27
N ASN A 304 -26.49 2.18 10.09
CA ASN A 304 -26.98 3.54 9.87
C ASN A 304 -26.12 4.35 8.87
N LYS A 305 -25.03 3.77 8.32
CA LYS A 305 -24.07 4.42 7.41
C LYS A 305 -23.51 5.73 7.98
N ILE A 306 -23.17 5.72 9.27
CA ILE A 306 -22.54 6.88 9.92
C ILE A 306 -21.13 7.00 9.38
N VAL A 307 -20.80 8.18 8.85
CA VAL A 307 -19.44 8.47 8.37
C VAL A 307 -18.47 8.52 9.55
N PHE A 308 -17.42 7.67 9.50
CA PHE A 308 -16.39 7.64 10.52
C PHE A 308 -14.99 7.43 9.88
N PRO A 309 -14.02 8.27 10.18
CA PRO A 309 -14.10 9.51 10.97
C PRO A 309 -15.09 10.53 10.38
N ALA A 310 -15.66 11.41 11.22
CA ALA A 310 -16.71 12.33 10.81
C ALA A 310 -16.25 13.27 9.68
N ASN A 311 -17.01 13.32 8.60
CA ASN A 311 -16.76 14.16 7.42
C ASN A 311 -15.41 13.92 6.72
N GLU A 312 -14.74 12.78 6.94
CA GLU A 312 -13.45 12.51 6.35
C GLU A 312 -13.58 11.81 5.01
N THR A 313 -12.99 12.44 3.99
CA THR A 313 -12.63 11.81 2.72
C THR A 313 -11.12 11.82 2.62
N SER A 314 -10.49 10.65 2.46
CA SER A 314 -9.03 10.58 2.48
C SER A 314 -8.43 10.28 1.11
N ALA A 315 -7.31 10.94 0.82
CA ALA A 315 -6.56 10.78 -0.43
C ALA A 315 -6.11 9.32 -0.63
N TYR A 316 -5.62 8.67 0.44
CA TYR A 316 -5.17 7.28 0.37
C TYR A 316 -6.31 6.30 0.12
N THR A 317 -7.53 6.59 0.62
CA THR A 317 -8.72 5.78 0.28
C THR A 317 -9.02 5.84 -1.22
N GLY A 318 -8.97 7.03 -1.80
CA GLY A 318 -9.10 7.17 -3.26
C GLY A 318 -7.98 6.46 -4.01
N ALA A 319 -6.76 6.49 -3.48
CA ALA A 319 -5.60 5.84 -4.07
C ALA A 319 -5.73 4.31 -4.08
N SER A 320 -6.08 3.69 -2.95
CA SER A 320 -6.26 2.24 -2.86
C SER A 320 -7.31 1.72 -3.85
N ILE A 321 -8.38 2.49 -4.08
CA ILE A 321 -9.42 2.14 -5.07
C ILE A 321 -8.90 2.22 -6.50
N ILE A 322 -8.08 3.23 -6.84
CA ILE A 322 -7.43 3.32 -8.17
C ILE A 322 -6.48 2.12 -8.37
N LEU A 323 -5.68 1.77 -7.36
CA LEU A 323 -4.76 0.65 -7.41
C LEU A 323 -5.50 -0.70 -7.52
N ALA A 324 -6.61 -0.87 -6.81
CA ALA A 324 -7.45 -2.07 -6.93
C ALA A 324 -8.09 -2.18 -8.32
N ALA A 325 -8.58 -1.08 -8.88
CA ALA A 325 -9.08 -1.05 -10.24
C ALA A 325 -7.99 -1.35 -11.27
N ASP A 326 -6.76 -0.84 -11.07
CA ASP A 326 -5.62 -1.14 -11.92
C ASP A 326 -5.24 -2.62 -11.85
N SER A 327 -5.15 -3.19 -10.66
CA SER A 327 -4.90 -4.63 -10.44
C SER A 327 -5.91 -5.51 -11.17
N LEU A 328 -7.20 -5.15 -11.18
CA LEU A 328 -8.26 -5.91 -11.85
C LEU A 328 -8.29 -5.70 -13.37
N TYR A 329 -8.13 -4.46 -13.81
CA TYR A 329 -8.43 -4.08 -15.21
C TYR A 329 -7.19 -3.85 -16.05
N SER A 330 -5.98 -3.95 -15.47
CA SER A 330 -4.70 -3.72 -16.14
C SER A 330 -4.67 -2.36 -16.87
N ILE A 331 -4.95 -1.29 -16.11
CA ILE A 331 -5.03 0.09 -16.63
C ILE A 331 -3.63 0.60 -16.96
N SER A 332 -2.66 0.35 -16.05
CA SER A 332 -1.26 0.73 -16.21
C SER A 332 -0.35 -0.49 -16.39
N SER A 333 0.90 -0.25 -16.78
CA SER A 333 1.94 -1.29 -16.78
C SER A 333 2.42 -1.67 -15.38
N GLY A 334 2.07 -0.86 -14.35
CA GLY A 334 2.29 -1.18 -12.92
C GLY A 334 1.26 -2.10 -12.29
N SER A 335 0.18 -2.44 -13.01
CA SER A 335 -0.99 -3.19 -12.51
C SER A 335 -0.71 -4.53 -11.85
N ARG A 336 0.48 -5.10 -12.08
CA ARG A 336 0.87 -6.41 -11.54
C ARG A 336 1.80 -6.32 -10.32
N ILE A 337 2.01 -5.13 -9.75
CA ILE A 337 2.95 -4.97 -8.64
C ILE A 337 2.63 -5.86 -7.42
N PHE A 338 1.36 -6.19 -7.20
CA PHE A 338 0.88 -7.08 -6.14
C PHE A 338 0.46 -8.46 -6.65
N ARG A 339 0.88 -8.88 -7.88
CA ARG A 339 0.60 -10.21 -8.42
C ARG A 339 1.85 -11.05 -8.46
N TYR A 340 1.74 -12.29 -8.00
CA TYR A 340 2.85 -13.24 -7.82
C TYR A 340 2.60 -14.56 -8.55
N ASP A 341 1.81 -14.54 -9.63
CA ASP A 341 1.57 -15.71 -10.48
C ASP A 341 2.88 -16.12 -11.17
N GLU A 342 3.22 -17.42 -11.05
CA GLU A 342 4.46 -18.05 -11.51
C GLU A 342 4.64 -18.08 -13.05
N THR A 343 3.79 -17.40 -13.83
CA THR A 343 3.84 -17.40 -15.28
C THR A 343 4.32 -16.06 -15.83
N ILE A 344 5.58 -15.72 -15.58
CA ILE A 344 6.34 -14.90 -16.52
C ILE A 344 7.53 -15.75 -16.97
N GLU A 345 7.30 -16.61 -17.95
CA GLU A 345 8.39 -16.99 -18.86
C GLU A 345 8.86 -15.71 -19.55
N ASN A 346 10.18 -15.51 -19.47
CA ASN A 346 10.97 -14.43 -20.05
C ASN A 346 10.66 -14.13 -21.51
#